data_ca01bed96d286ab73dd593b4e9488e43
#
_entry.id   ca01bed96d286ab73dd593b4e9488e43
#
_cell.length_a   1.000
_cell.length_b   1.000
_cell.length_c   1.000
_cell.angle_alpha   90.00
_cell.angle_beta   90.00
_cell.angle_gamma   90.00
#
_symmetry.space_group_name_H-M   'P 1'
#
loop_
_entity.id
_entity.type
_entity.pdbx_description
1 polymer ?
#
loop_
_entity_poly.entity_id
_entity_poly.type
_entity_poly.pdbx_seq_one_letter_code
_entity_poly.pdbx_strand_id
1 'polypeptide(L)'
;VRDVTELYSLQSGVVKVESRKHGIPDHEERGLVEMHVRGGRSGEVAYMVDGMYIRNPIFGGIGSGTRLNLLAIKEFDWQPGGFNAEYGDAMSAVSNWHTVSGADEFKYRMSYKTSLVGALMGNRYDELRGHNDYNLGFGGKFPFIDAHYWISGESTVDDSYAVFEFDDIVYDF
;
A
#
# COMPACT_ATOMS: atom_id res chain seq x y z
N VAL A 1 -2.81 3.04 -8.41
CA VAL A 1 -2.04 2.66 -7.21
C VAL A 1 -3.05 2.45 -6.10
N ARG A 2 -3.21 1.21 -5.64
CA ARG A 2 -4.13 0.84 -4.54
C ARG A 2 -3.41 0.81 -3.19
N ASP A 3 -2.13 0.49 -3.22
CA ASP A 3 -1.30 0.35 -2.03
C ASP A 3 0.03 1.09 -2.25
N VAL A 4 0.60 1.59 -1.17
CA VAL A 4 1.95 2.19 -1.16
C VAL A 4 3.01 1.24 -1.70
N THR A 5 2.83 -0.07 -1.51
CA THR A 5 3.76 -1.07 -2.01
C THR A 5 3.82 -1.14 -3.54
N GLU A 6 2.77 -0.68 -4.25
CA GLU A 6 2.80 -0.57 -5.70
C GLU A 6 3.77 0.50 -6.21
N LEU A 7 4.04 1.52 -5.40
CA LEU A 7 4.99 2.57 -5.77
C LEU A 7 6.42 2.04 -5.91
N TYR A 8 6.78 0.99 -5.18
CA TYR A 8 8.07 0.34 -5.33
C TYR A 8 8.23 -0.32 -6.70
N SER A 9 7.17 -0.95 -7.20
CA SER A 9 7.21 -1.62 -8.50
C SER A 9 7.39 -0.66 -9.67
N LEU A 10 7.13 0.62 -9.47
CA LEU A 10 7.37 1.68 -10.45
C LEU A 10 8.85 2.14 -10.46
N GLN A 11 9.63 1.75 -9.45
CA GLN A 11 11.03 2.13 -9.36
C GLN A 11 11.91 1.21 -10.21
N SER A 12 12.92 1.80 -10.84
CA SER A 12 13.87 1.04 -11.67
C SER A 12 14.66 0.04 -10.83
N GLY A 13 14.73 -1.21 -11.27
CA GLY A 13 15.48 -2.28 -10.62
C GLY A 13 14.78 -2.91 -9.42
N VAL A 14 13.50 -2.66 -9.22
CA VAL A 14 12.67 -3.32 -8.22
C VAL A 14 11.85 -4.44 -8.86
N VAL A 15 11.90 -5.62 -8.26
CA VAL A 15 11.08 -6.78 -8.62
C VAL A 15 10.22 -7.17 -7.43
N LYS A 16 8.91 -7.04 -7.57
CA LYS A 16 7.94 -7.57 -6.60
C LYS A 16 7.66 -9.03 -6.96
N VAL A 17 7.81 -9.92 -5.99
CA VAL A 17 7.50 -11.34 -6.18
C VAL A 17 6.04 -11.57 -5.84
N GLU A 18 5.27 -12.03 -6.83
CA GLU A 18 3.90 -12.50 -6.64
C GLU A 18 3.94 -14.01 -6.41
N SER A 19 3.75 -14.44 -5.17
CA SER A 19 3.96 -15.82 -4.74
C SER A 19 3.01 -16.84 -5.37
N ARG A 20 1.85 -16.45 -5.85
CA ARG A 20 0.85 -17.36 -6.46
C ARG A 20 1.34 -18.13 -7.68
N LYS A 21 2.45 -17.73 -8.31
CA LYS A 21 2.95 -18.35 -9.54
C LYS A 21 3.95 -19.48 -9.33
N HIS A 22 4.45 -19.71 -8.12
CA HIS A 22 5.61 -20.58 -7.91
C HIS A 22 5.39 -21.81 -7.02
N GLY A 23 4.17 -22.08 -6.53
CA GLY A 23 3.85 -23.29 -5.76
C GLY A 23 4.60 -23.43 -4.43
N ILE A 24 5.27 -22.38 -3.97
CA ILE A 24 5.92 -22.33 -2.67
C ILE A 24 4.92 -21.78 -1.65
N PRO A 25 4.83 -22.37 -0.42
CA PRO A 25 3.95 -21.84 0.62
C PRO A 25 4.28 -20.39 0.87
N ASP A 26 3.31 -19.58 0.74
CA ASP A 26 3.30 -18.20 0.39
C ASP A 26 3.88 -17.30 1.46
N HIS A 27 4.77 -16.39 1.08
CA HIS A 27 5.13 -15.26 1.92
C HIS A 27 3.91 -14.37 2.23
N GLU A 28 2.88 -14.34 1.37
CA GLU A 28 1.60 -13.70 1.65
C GLU A 28 0.85 -14.37 2.80
N GLU A 29 0.87 -15.72 2.93
CA GLU A 29 0.33 -16.42 4.10
C GLU A 29 1.08 -16.05 5.37
N ARG A 30 2.36 -15.67 5.25
CA ARG A 30 3.17 -15.13 6.36
C ARG A 30 2.98 -13.64 6.56
N GLY A 31 2.14 -13.00 5.76
CA GLY A 31 1.89 -11.58 5.84
C GLY A 31 3.08 -10.71 5.45
N LEU A 32 3.88 -11.12 4.47
CA LEU A 32 5.04 -10.38 3.98
C LEU A 32 4.87 -10.00 2.51
N VAL A 33 5.28 -8.78 2.18
CA VAL A 33 5.47 -8.34 0.80
C VAL A 33 6.96 -8.48 0.46
N GLU A 34 7.27 -9.34 -0.50
CA GLU A 34 8.64 -9.61 -0.90
C GLU A 34 9.03 -8.75 -2.10
N MET A 35 10.07 -7.94 -1.92
CA MET A 35 10.62 -7.09 -2.97
C MET A 35 12.13 -7.25 -3.05
N HIS A 36 12.63 -7.42 -4.26
CA HIS A 36 14.05 -7.50 -4.56
C HIS A 36 14.50 -6.24 -5.29
N VAL A 37 15.56 -5.64 -4.81
CA VAL A 37 16.11 -4.41 -5.38
C VAL A 37 17.50 -4.69 -5.93
N ARG A 38 17.69 -4.45 -7.23
CA ARG A 38 18.96 -4.65 -7.95
C ARG A 38 19.63 -6.01 -7.71
N GLY A 39 18.80 -7.07 -7.60
CA GLY A 39 19.28 -8.43 -7.34
C GLY A 39 19.60 -8.73 -5.88
N GLY A 40 19.39 -7.79 -4.96
CA GLY A 40 19.50 -8.03 -3.53
C GLY A 40 18.35 -8.86 -2.98
N ARG A 41 18.48 -9.30 -1.72
CA ARG A 41 17.43 -10.06 -1.02
C ARG A 41 16.36 -9.13 -0.48
N SER A 42 15.14 -9.63 -0.32
CA SER A 42 14.01 -8.83 0.20
C SER A 42 14.28 -8.26 1.61
N GLY A 43 15.01 -8.98 2.44
CA GLY A 43 15.41 -8.53 3.78
C GLY A 43 16.49 -7.46 3.82
N GLU A 44 17.13 -7.12 2.72
CA GLU A 44 18.22 -6.14 2.62
C GLU A 44 17.76 -4.70 2.39
N VAL A 45 16.47 -4.49 2.27
CA VAL A 45 15.86 -3.17 2.15
C VAL A 45 15.46 -2.65 3.52
N ALA A 46 15.90 -1.44 3.86
CA ALA A 46 15.42 -0.75 5.06
C ALA A 46 14.12 -0.03 4.75
N TYR A 47 13.05 -0.41 5.43
CA TYR A 47 11.74 0.23 5.33
C TYR A 47 11.47 1.07 6.56
N MET A 48 11.13 2.34 6.35
CA MET A 48 10.88 3.30 7.41
C MET A 48 9.64 4.13 7.17
N VAL A 49 9.03 4.59 8.26
CA VAL A 49 7.99 5.63 8.29
C VAL A 49 8.47 6.71 9.24
N ASP A 50 8.61 7.92 8.75
CA ASP A 50 9.15 9.07 9.49
C ASP A 50 10.48 8.74 10.22
N GLY A 51 11.35 7.98 9.55
CA GLY A 51 12.64 7.53 10.10
C GLY A 51 12.58 6.35 11.06
N MET A 52 11.40 5.83 11.38
CA MET A 52 11.24 4.64 12.23
C MET A 52 11.19 3.37 11.39
N TYR A 53 11.98 2.38 11.74
CA TYR A 53 11.99 1.08 11.06
C TYR A 53 10.67 0.34 11.24
N ILE A 54 10.08 -0.11 10.12
CA ILE A 54 8.84 -0.91 10.08
C ILE A 54 9.07 -2.32 9.51
N ARG A 55 10.32 -2.68 9.28
CA ARG A 55 10.69 -4.00 8.77
C ARG A 55 10.37 -5.10 9.78
N ASN A 56 9.87 -6.23 9.30
CA ASN A 56 9.71 -7.41 10.13
C ASN A 56 11.11 -7.90 10.61
N PRO A 57 11.34 -8.01 11.94
CA PRO A 57 12.66 -8.33 12.47
C PRO A 57 13.11 -9.77 12.20
N ILE A 58 12.18 -10.69 11.90
CA ILE A 58 12.48 -12.12 11.73
C ILE A 58 12.75 -12.44 10.25
N PHE A 59 11.89 -11.97 9.36
CA PHE A 59 11.92 -12.34 7.94
C PHE A 59 12.44 -11.22 7.03
N GLY A 60 12.63 -10.01 7.55
CA GLY A 60 12.80 -8.82 6.70
C GLY A 60 11.53 -8.46 5.96
N GLY A 61 11.59 -7.49 5.05
CA GLY A 61 10.45 -7.06 4.29
C GLY A 61 9.40 -6.26 5.08
N ILE A 62 8.33 -5.88 4.41
CA ILE A 62 7.19 -5.16 5.01
C ILE A 62 6.12 -6.18 5.35
N GLY A 63 5.61 -6.16 6.59
CA GLY A 63 4.46 -6.96 6.97
C GLY A 63 3.19 -6.55 6.20
N SER A 64 2.37 -7.50 5.78
CA SER A 64 1.10 -7.23 5.09
C SER A 64 0.12 -6.43 5.95
N GLY A 65 0.29 -6.45 7.27
CA GLY A 65 -0.45 -5.62 8.21
C GLY A 65 -0.03 -4.14 8.21
N THR A 66 1.10 -3.80 7.59
CA THR A 66 1.56 -2.42 7.46
C THR A 66 0.94 -1.78 6.22
N ARG A 67 -0.35 -1.51 6.29
CA ARG A 67 -1.06 -0.75 5.25
C ARG A 67 -1.04 0.71 5.61
N LEU A 68 -0.39 1.51 4.80
CA LEU A 68 -0.41 2.97 4.91
C LEU A 68 -1.41 3.52 3.92
N ASN A 69 -2.35 4.33 4.40
CA ASN A 69 -3.27 5.03 3.53
C ASN A 69 -2.49 6.05 2.68
N LEU A 70 -2.70 6.04 1.37
CA LEU A 70 -2.04 6.96 0.43
C LEU A 70 -2.28 8.43 0.79
N LEU A 71 -3.44 8.78 1.36
CA LEU A 71 -3.73 10.15 1.80
C LEU A 71 -2.98 10.55 3.08
N ALA A 72 -2.41 9.58 3.81
CA ALA A 72 -1.56 9.83 4.96
C ALA A 72 -0.10 10.10 4.58
N ILE A 73 0.28 9.86 3.32
CA ILE A 73 1.65 10.02 2.86
C ILE A 73 1.81 11.34 2.13
N LYS A 74 2.84 12.07 2.52
CA LYS A 74 3.26 13.33 1.91
C LYS A 74 4.33 13.10 0.85
N GLU A 75 5.31 12.28 1.18
CA GLU A 75 6.54 12.11 0.41
C GLU A 75 7.08 10.70 0.56
N PHE A 76 7.78 10.24 -0.45
CA PHE A 76 8.42 8.94 -0.50
C PHE A 76 9.87 9.09 -0.95
N ASP A 77 10.78 8.86 0.00
CA ASP A 77 12.21 8.83 -0.26
C ASP A 77 12.65 7.43 -0.64
N TRP A 78 13.24 7.30 -1.82
CA TRP A 78 13.76 6.05 -2.33
C TRP A 78 15.22 6.15 -2.71
N GLN A 79 16.08 5.38 -2.04
CA GLN A 79 17.52 5.36 -2.28
C GLN A 79 17.99 3.93 -2.61
N PRO A 80 18.02 3.55 -3.90
CA PRO A 80 18.49 2.23 -4.32
C PRO A 80 20.03 2.21 -4.42
N GLY A 81 20.68 2.12 -3.27
CA GLY A 81 22.15 2.20 -3.12
C GLY A 81 22.68 3.63 -2.95
N GLY A 82 23.92 3.76 -2.49
CA GLY A 82 24.56 5.05 -2.22
C GLY A 82 24.02 5.78 -0.99
N PHE A 83 23.30 5.08 -0.10
CA PHE A 83 22.80 5.62 1.15
C PHE A 83 23.91 5.70 2.21
N ASN A 84 23.73 6.55 3.21
CA ASN A 84 24.70 6.79 4.27
C ASN A 84 24.87 5.59 5.20
N ALA A 85 26.02 5.52 5.88
CA ALA A 85 26.35 4.45 6.82
C ALA A 85 25.45 4.41 8.08
N GLU A 86 24.65 5.41 8.32
CA GLU A 86 23.63 5.45 9.38
C GLU A 86 22.56 4.34 9.21
N TYR A 87 22.33 3.91 7.96
CA TYR A 87 21.42 2.82 7.62
C TYR A 87 22.13 1.46 7.65
N GLY A 88 22.63 1.07 8.82
CA GLY A 88 23.49 -0.12 9.00
C GLY A 88 22.85 -1.45 8.59
N ASP A 89 21.54 -1.53 8.61
CA ASP A 89 20.76 -2.73 8.21
C ASP A 89 20.36 -2.75 6.73
N ALA A 90 20.65 -1.71 5.97
CA ALA A 90 20.37 -1.65 4.56
C ALA A 90 21.56 -2.11 3.72
N MET A 91 21.33 -3.03 2.79
CA MET A 91 22.34 -3.47 1.82
C MET A 91 21.93 -3.18 0.38
N SER A 92 20.64 -3.18 0.08
CA SER A 92 20.13 -3.01 -1.29
C SER A 92 19.48 -1.65 -1.51
N ALA A 93 18.64 -1.20 -0.58
CA ALA A 93 17.95 0.08 -0.67
C ALA A 93 17.48 0.60 0.69
N VAL A 94 17.21 1.90 0.74
CA VAL A 94 16.52 2.57 1.83
C VAL A 94 15.24 3.18 1.31
N SER A 95 14.16 2.98 2.03
CA SER A 95 12.83 3.52 1.76
C SER A 95 12.32 4.22 3.00
N ASN A 96 11.97 5.49 2.89
CA ASN A 96 11.36 6.24 3.98
C ASN A 96 10.09 6.93 3.50
N TRP A 97 8.99 6.67 4.20
CA TRP A 97 7.70 7.28 3.97
C TRP A 97 7.50 8.42 4.96
N HIS A 98 7.30 9.61 4.46
CA HIS A 98 6.99 10.76 5.29
C HIS A 98 5.49 10.95 5.37
N THR A 99 4.95 11.00 6.59
CA THR A 99 3.53 11.20 6.81
C THR A 99 3.12 12.66 6.64
N VAL A 100 1.84 12.87 6.35
CA VAL A 100 1.26 14.21 6.26
C VAL A 100 1.09 14.76 7.67
N SER A 101 1.65 15.93 7.93
CA SER A 101 1.32 16.73 9.09
C SER A 101 0.14 17.64 8.79
N GLY A 102 -0.69 17.93 9.79
CA GLY A 102 -1.72 18.97 9.67
C GLY A 102 -1.09 20.32 9.34
N ALA A 103 -1.82 21.17 8.64
CA ALA A 103 -1.45 22.54 8.35
C ALA A 103 -2.14 23.50 9.35
N ASP A 104 -1.73 24.78 9.38
CA ASP A 104 -2.41 25.79 10.19
C ASP A 104 -3.88 25.99 9.77
N GLU A 105 -4.15 25.81 8.48
CA GLU A 105 -5.50 25.85 7.93
C GLU A 105 -6.09 24.44 7.84
N PHE A 106 -7.41 24.34 7.99
CA PHE A 106 -8.11 23.09 7.77
C PHE A 106 -8.00 22.67 6.29
N LYS A 107 -7.50 21.45 6.05
CA LYS A 107 -7.39 20.84 4.72
C LYS A 107 -8.05 19.49 4.70
N TYR A 108 -8.64 19.16 3.55
CA TYR A 108 -9.19 17.82 3.32
C TYR A 108 -8.79 17.31 1.93
N ARG A 109 -8.75 16.00 1.81
CA ARG A 109 -8.57 15.28 0.55
C ARG A 109 -9.59 14.17 0.51
N MET A 110 -10.24 13.97 -0.63
CA MET A 110 -11.21 12.91 -0.83
C MET A 110 -10.98 12.26 -2.18
N SER A 111 -11.05 10.93 -2.21
CA SER A 111 -11.01 10.14 -3.43
C SER A 111 -12.09 9.08 -3.38
N TYR A 112 -12.87 9.00 -4.44
CA TYR A 112 -13.86 7.95 -4.65
C TYR A 112 -13.61 7.27 -5.98
N LYS A 113 -13.48 5.95 -5.96
CA LYS A 113 -13.33 5.13 -7.15
C LYS A 113 -14.46 4.11 -7.18
N THR A 114 -15.06 3.91 -8.33
CA THR A 114 -16.19 2.98 -8.51
C THR A 114 -16.11 2.27 -9.84
N SER A 115 -16.51 1.00 -9.87
CA SER A 115 -16.71 0.23 -11.10
C SER A 115 -18.08 0.44 -11.74
N LEU A 116 -18.99 1.15 -11.08
CA LEU A 116 -20.39 1.33 -11.49
C LEU A 116 -20.53 1.95 -12.90
N VAL A 117 -19.59 2.78 -13.32
CA VAL A 117 -19.58 3.40 -14.65
C VAL A 117 -19.39 2.35 -15.75
N GLY A 118 -18.53 1.35 -15.52
CA GLY A 118 -18.33 0.23 -16.45
C GLY A 118 -19.60 -0.61 -16.63
N ALA A 119 -20.31 -0.88 -15.54
CA ALA A 119 -21.58 -1.61 -15.55
C ALA A 119 -22.68 -0.84 -16.30
N LEU A 120 -22.77 0.48 -16.14
CA LEU A 120 -23.71 1.35 -16.85
C LEU A 120 -23.41 1.42 -18.36
N MET A 121 -22.18 1.23 -18.78
CA MET A 121 -21.77 1.20 -20.20
C MET A 121 -21.96 -0.17 -20.86
N GLY A 122 -22.59 -1.13 -20.18
CA GLY A 122 -22.96 -2.44 -20.72
C GLY A 122 -21.82 -3.44 -20.83
N ASN A 123 -20.75 -3.25 -20.10
CA ASN A 123 -19.67 -4.22 -20.00
C ASN A 123 -20.13 -5.41 -19.13
N ARG A 124 -20.53 -6.49 -19.77
CA ARG A 124 -21.13 -7.69 -19.13
C ARG A 124 -20.15 -8.47 -18.26
N TYR A 125 -18.84 -8.16 -18.36
CA TYR A 125 -17.75 -8.81 -17.63
C TYR A 125 -16.97 -7.76 -16.87
N ASP A 126 -17.63 -7.08 -15.93
CA ASP A 126 -16.92 -6.26 -14.97
C ASP A 126 -16.24 -7.19 -13.95
N GLU A 127 -14.94 -7.40 -14.11
CA GLU A 127 -14.11 -8.18 -13.16
C GLU A 127 -14.09 -7.54 -11.75
N LEU A 128 -14.54 -6.30 -11.65
CA LEU A 128 -14.60 -5.51 -10.43
C LEU A 128 -16.04 -5.28 -9.98
N ARG A 129 -16.86 -6.34 -9.94
CA ARG A 129 -18.28 -6.26 -9.58
C ARG A 129 -18.50 -5.42 -8.31
N GLY A 130 -19.24 -4.32 -8.44
CA GLY A 130 -19.64 -3.49 -7.31
C GLY A 130 -18.48 -2.87 -6.52
N HIS A 131 -17.25 -2.83 -7.08
CA HIS A 131 -16.11 -2.24 -6.39
C HIS A 131 -16.30 -0.76 -6.13
N ASN A 132 -16.28 -0.38 -4.86
CA ASN A 132 -16.34 0.99 -4.40
C ASN A 132 -15.22 1.23 -3.39
N ASP A 133 -14.36 2.20 -3.68
CA ASP A 133 -13.24 2.58 -2.83
C ASP A 133 -13.40 4.03 -2.40
N TYR A 134 -13.62 4.22 -1.10
CA TYR A 134 -13.78 5.51 -0.45
C TYR A 134 -12.52 5.84 0.33
N ASN A 135 -11.91 6.96 0.04
CA ASN A 135 -10.71 7.41 0.71
C ASN A 135 -10.88 8.86 1.14
N LEU A 136 -10.73 9.12 2.44
CA LEU A 136 -10.91 10.42 3.05
C LEU A 136 -9.72 10.76 3.94
N GLY A 137 -9.21 11.98 3.83
CA GLY A 137 -8.21 12.53 4.74
C GLY A 137 -8.54 13.98 5.06
N PHE A 138 -8.39 14.37 6.30
CA PHE A 138 -8.56 15.74 6.74
C PHE A 138 -7.66 16.07 7.92
N GLY A 139 -7.32 17.33 8.06
CA GLY A 139 -6.46 17.78 9.15
C GLY A 139 -6.37 19.29 9.25
N GLY A 140 -5.74 19.74 10.31
CA GLY A 140 -5.58 21.15 10.60
C GLY A 140 -4.87 21.37 11.94
N LYS A 141 -5.01 22.57 12.48
CA LYS A 141 -4.51 22.96 13.80
C LYS A 141 -5.60 22.84 14.85
N PHE A 142 -5.26 22.35 16.03
CA PHE A 142 -6.17 22.38 17.18
C PHE A 142 -6.37 23.81 17.68
N PRO A 143 -7.62 24.21 17.98
CA PRO A 143 -7.93 25.59 18.37
C PRO A 143 -7.38 26.00 19.74
N PHE A 144 -7.08 25.04 20.62
CA PHE A 144 -6.72 25.29 22.03
C PHE A 144 -5.28 24.91 22.39
N ILE A 145 -4.60 24.17 21.51
CA ILE A 145 -3.22 23.70 21.71
C ILE A 145 -2.43 23.92 20.44
N ASP A 146 -1.14 24.21 20.59
CA ASP A 146 -0.23 24.35 19.46
C ASP A 146 0.18 22.98 18.93
N ALA A 147 -0.81 22.25 18.39
CA ALA A 147 -0.65 20.94 17.80
C ALA A 147 -1.42 20.84 16.49
N HIS A 148 -0.85 20.11 15.56
CA HIS A 148 -1.45 19.83 14.27
C HIS A 148 -1.87 18.37 14.21
N TYR A 149 -2.94 18.09 13.46
CA TYR A 149 -3.44 16.73 13.27
C TYR A 149 -3.75 16.43 11.82
N TRP A 150 -3.63 15.17 11.45
CA TRP A 150 -4.11 14.64 10.19
C TRP A 150 -4.74 13.27 10.44
N ILE A 151 -5.96 13.09 9.96
CA ILE A 151 -6.71 11.85 10.07
C ILE A 151 -7.05 11.39 8.67
N SER A 152 -6.78 10.12 8.36
CA SER A 152 -7.15 9.52 7.08
C SER A 152 -7.74 8.14 7.29
N GLY A 153 -8.68 7.78 6.41
CA GLY A 153 -9.33 6.48 6.40
C GLY A 153 -9.64 6.03 4.99
N GLU A 154 -9.65 4.72 4.81
CA GLU A 154 -9.99 4.05 3.57
C GLU A 154 -11.02 2.96 3.86
N SER A 155 -12.02 2.87 3.00
CA SER A 155 -13.03 1.81 3.05
C SER A 155 -13.28 1.31 1.65
N THR A 156 -13.07 0.02 1.45
CA THR A 156 -13.35 -0.66 0.18
C THR A 156 -14.55 -1.58 0.39
N VAL A 157 -15.51 -1.47 -0.50
CA VAL A 157 -16.71 -2.31 -0.51
C VAL A 157 -16.79 -3.00 -1.87
N ASP A 158 -16.81 -4.33 -1.85
CA ASP A 158 -16.96 -5.18 -3.02
C ASP A 158 -18.21 -6.05 -2.84
N ASP A 159 -18.98 -6.28 -3.89
CA ASP A 159 -20.22 -7.07 -3.82
C ASP A 159 -19.95 -8.57 -3.70
N SER A 160 -18.83 -9.06 -4.24
CA SER A 160 -18.47 -10.47 -4.18
C SER A 160 -16.97 -10.68 -4.24
N TYR A 161 -16.46 -11.59 -3.39
CA TYR A 161 -15.05 -11.97 -3.39
C TYR A 161 -14.72 -13.05 -4.42
N ALA A 162 -15.62 -14.00 -4.59
CA ALA A 162 -15.47 -15.07 -5.57
C ALA A 162 -16.82 -15.49 -6.13
N VAL A 163 -16.89 -15.63 -7.45
CA VAL A 163 -18.07 -16.16 -8.16
C VAL A 163 -17.66 -17.48 -8.81
N PHE A 164 -18.37 -18.55 -8.47
CA PHE A 164 -18.24 -19.84 -9.11
C PHE A 164 -19.49 -20.11 -9.95
N GLU A 165 -19.30 -20.34 -11.24
CA GLU A 165 -20.37 -20.67 -12.17
C GLU A 165 -20.27 -22.17 -12.52
N PHE A 166 -21.29 -22.95 -12.17
CA PHE A 166 -21.40 -24.37 -12.49
C PHE A 166 -22.76 -24.61 -13.15
N ASP A 167 -22.77 -25.09 -14.39
CA ASP A 167 -23.98 -25.53 -15.12
C ASP A 167 -25.19 -24.57 -14.92
N ASP A 168 -25.06 -23.30 -15.23
CA ASP A 168 -26.07 -22.26 -15.09
C ASP A 168 -26.43 -21.85 -13.63
N ILE A 169 -25.73 -22.37 -12.62
CA ILE A 169 -25.91 -21.97 -11.22
C ILE A 169 -24.72 -21.10 -10.80
N VAL A 170 -25.00 -19.88 -10.36
CA VAL A 170 -24.02 -18.94 -9.83
C VAL A 170 -24.06 -18.97 -8.30
N TYR A 171 -22.91 -19.19 -7.67
CA TYR A 171 -22.75 -19.09 -6.21
C TYR A 171 -21.89 -17.88 -5.87
N ASP A 172 -22.42 -16.97 -5.04
CA ASP A 172 -21.71 -15.84 -4.48
C ASP A 172 -21.27 -16.17 -3.04
N PHE A 173 -19.97 -16.00 -2.73
CA PHE A 173 -19.39 -16.24 -1.41
C PHE A 173 -18.67 -15.00 -0.88
#